data_a6eefe18249c214a28e1601e3b7c52b8
#
_entry.id   a6eefe18249c214a28e1601e3b7c52b8
#
_cell.length_a   1.000
_cell.length_b   1.000
_cell.length_c   1.000
_cell.angle_alpha   90.00
_cell.angle_beta   90.00
_cell.angle_gamma   90.00
#
_symmetry.space_group_name_H-M   'P 1'
#
loop_
_entity.id
_entity.type
_entity.pdbx_description
1 polymer ?
#
loop_
_entity_poly.entity_id
_entity_poly.type
_entity_poly.pdbx_seq_one_letter_code
_entity_poly.pdbx_strand_id
1 'polypeptide(L)'
;MKFTCTKNNFNNGINIALKAVPGKTTMPILECVVIEAQEESIKMTTNDMQLGIETRIPAEVQEEGIILVNAKMIAEIVRRLPDEDVNFEVDENNNILLFCGKSKFNIPGINHEEFPMLPQIDIEKKIAISQFTLKEMIRQTIFSISDNESNKILTGELFEINGDEFKIASLDLVRVSIRKIQLKESYDHIKVVIPGKTLNEISKILTGGMEDEVT
;
A
#
# COMPACT_ATOMS: atom_id res chain seq x y z
N MET A 1 -10.36 -14.75 -16.44
CA MET A 1 -9.66 -13.46 -16.23
C MET A 1 -8.45 -13.36 -17.14
N LYS A 2 -8.34 -12.27 -17.88
CA LYS A 2 -7.22 -12.09 -18.82
C LYS A 2 -6.87 -10.61 -19.00
N PHE A 3 -5.59 -10.26 -18.90
CA PHE A 3 -5.11 -8.90 -19.10
C PHE A 3 -3.66 -8.85 -19.60
N THR A 4 -3.29 -7.69 -20.16
CA THR A 4 -1.94 -7.35 -20.57
C THR A 4 -1.53 -6.01 -19.96
N CYS A 5 -0.33 -5.93 -19.42
CA CYS A 5 0.23 -4.68 -18.90
C CYS A 5 1.75 -4.64 -19.10
N THR A 6 2.35 -3.45 -19.02
CA THR A 6 3.82 -3.36 -19.07
C THR A 6 4.44 -3.96 -17.82
N LYS A 7 5.60 -4.61 -17.99
CA LYS A 7 6.38 -5.12 -16.82
C LYS A 7 6.62 -4.05 -15.78
N ASN A 8 6.93 -2.83 -16.18
CA ASN A 8 7.24 -1.74 -15.27
C ASN A 8 6.04 -1.37 -14.40
N ASN A 9 4.85 -1.25 -14.99
CA ASN A 9 3.62 -0.99 -14.23
C ASN A 9 3.33 -2.13 -13.26
N PHE A 10 3.42 -3.39 -13.70
CA PHE A 10 3.18 -4.54 -12.84
C PHE A 10 4.19 -4.60 -11.69
N ASN A 11 5.49 -4.41 -11.97
CA ASN A 11 6.54 -4.40 -10.96
C ASN A 11 6.35 -3.27 -9.95
N ASN A 12 5.98 -2.08 -10.39
CA ASN A 12 5.70 -0.94 -9.49
C ASN A 12 4.50 -1.22 -8.60
N GLY A 13 3.38 -1.68 -9.18
CA GLY A 13 2.17 -2.00 -8.43
C GLY A 13 2.41 -3.08 -7.37
N ILE A 14 3.05 -4.19 -7.74
CA ILE A 14 3.31 -5.28 -6.79
C ILE A 14 4.30 -4.87 -5.70
N ASN A 15 5.30 -4.05 -5.99
CA ASN A 15 6.25 -3.54 -4.99
C ASN A 15 5.59 -2.60 -3.98
N ILE A 16 4.59 -1.82 -4.38
CA ILE A 16 3.76 -1.03 -3.47
C ILE A 16 2.90 -1.97 -2.61
N ALA A 17 2.18 -2.90 -3.23
CA ALA A 17 1.34 -3.86 -2.52
C ALA A 17 2.12 -4.68 -1.49
N LEU A 18 3.34 -5.11 -1.79
CA LEU A 18 4.20 -5.87 -0.87
C LEU A 18 4.45 -5.18 0.48
N LYS A 19 4.26 -3.86 0.59
CA LYS A 19 4.46 -3.11 1.84
C LYS A 19 3.47 -3.48 2.94
N ALA A 20 2.28 -3.98 2.57
CA ALA A 20 1.28 -4.49 3.50
C ALA A 20 1.20 -6.03 3.53
N VAL A 21 2.22 -6.73 3.04
CA VAL A 21 2.34 -8.18 3.20
C VAL A 21 3.14 -8.48 4.47
N PRO A 22 2.60 -9.25 5.43
CA PRO A 22 3.30 -9.52 6.67
C PRO A 22 4.57 -10.34 6.45
N GLY A 23 5.62 -10.05 7.23
CA GLY A 23 6.86 -10.83 7.20
C GLY A 23 6.69 -12.23 7.80
N LYS A 24 5.86 -12.33 8.85
CA LYS A 24 5.43 -13.58 9.53
C LYS A 24 3.97 -13.43 9.91
N THR A 25 3.19 -14.47 9.67
CA THR A 25 1.77 -14.50 10.02
C THR A 25 1.32 -15.92 10.34
N THR A 26 0.30 -16.04 11.19
CA THR A 26 -0.41 -17.30 11.43
C THR A 26 -1.54 -17.53 10.42
N MET A 27 -1.80 -16.54 9.57
CA MET A 27 -2.83 -16.59 8.52
C MET A 27 -2.16 -16.59 7.14
N PRO A 28 -1.90 -17.75 6.52
CA PRO A 28 -1.18 -17.83 5.24
C PRO A 28 -1.81 -17.01 4.11
N ILE A 29 -3.12 -16.78 4.16
CA ILE A 29 -3.84 -16.00 3.15
C ILE A 29 -3.35 -14.55 3.08
N LEU A 30 -2.85 -13.97 4.18
CA LEU A 30 -2.29 -12.63 4.22
C LEU A 30 -0.91 -12.50 3.53
N GLU A 31 -0.26 -13.63 3.21
CA GLU A 31 0.95 -13.62 2.38
C GLU A 31 0.66 -13.42 0.89
N CYS A 32 -0.62 -13.36 0.53
CA CYS A 32 -1.08 -13.22 -0.83
C CYS A 32 -1.46 -11.77 -1.17
N VAL A 33 -1.52 -11.50 -2.46
CA VAL A 33 -2.10 -10.30 -3.05
C VAL A 33 -3.35 -10.69 -3.82
N VAL A 34 -4.44 -9.95 -3.62
CA VAL A 34 -5.61 -9.99 -4.50
C VAL A 34 -5.30 -9.18 -5.74
N ILE A 35 -5.47 -9.79 -6.90
CA ILE A 35 -5.37 -9.13 -8.22
C ILE A 35 -6.77 -9.13 -8.82
N GLU A 36 -7.33 -7.96 -9.04
CA GLU A 36 -8.64 -7.74 -9.64
C GLU A 36 -8.46 -6.98 -10.95
N ALA A 37 -8.87 -7.60 -12.06
CA ALA A 37 -8.86 -6.97 -13.38
C ALA A 37 -10.26 -6.44 -13.68
N GLN A 38 -10.37 -5.13 -13.88
CA GLN A 38 -11.63 -4.44 -14.13
C GLN A 38 -11.41 -3.23 -15.02
N GLU A 39 -12.27 -3.05 -16.01
CA GLU A 39 -12.20 -1.93 -16.96
C GLU A 39 -10.84 -1.87 -17.68
N GLU A 40 -10.09 -0.80 -17.51
CA GLU A 40 -8.76 -0.58 -18.11
C GLU A 40 -7.62 -0.60 -17.06
N SER A 41 -7.84 -1.30 -15.95
CA SER A 41 -6.91 -1.29 -14.83
C SER A 41 -6.87 -2.63 -14.08
N ILE A 42 -5.77 -2.83 -13.37
CA ILE A 42 -5.64 -3.87 -12.37
C ILE A 42 -5.52 -3.24 -11.02
N LYS A 43 -6.36 -3.67 -10.11
CA LYS A 43 -6.29 -3.34 -8.69
C LYS A 43 -5.58 -4.48 -7.95
N MET A 44 -4.57 -4.13 -7.16
CA MET A 44 -3.85 -5.05 -6.28
C MET A 44 -4.12 -4.67 -4.83
N THR A 45 -4.61 -5.61 -4.03
CA THR A 45 -4.95 -5.39 -2.62
C THR A 45 -4.16 -6.34 -1.72
N THR A 46 -3.56 -5.79 -0.67
CA THR A 46 -2.87 -6.54 0.38
C THR A 46 -3.27 -6.01 1.75
N ASN A 47 -3.18 -6.86 2.78
CA ASN A 47 -3.62 -6.52 4.12
C ASN A 47 -2.84 -7.34 5.15
N ASP A 48 -2.26 -6.70 6.16
CA ASP A 48 -1.63 -7.37 7.32
C ASP A 48 -2.45 -7.23 8.61
N MET A 49 -3.72 -6.85 8.50
CA MET A 49 -4.69 -6.55 9.57
C MET A 49 -4.40 -5.26 10.36
N GLN A 50 -3.33 -4.54 10.06
CA GLN A 50 -2.99 -3.23 10.63
C GLN A 50 -2.77 -2.19 9.53
N LEU A 51 -2.21 -2.63 8.42
CA LEU A 51 -1.98 -1.84 7.22
C LEU A 51 -2.61 -2.57 6.03
N GLY A 52 -3.51 -1.88 5.34
CA GLY A 52 -4.03 -2.32 4.05
C GLY A 52 -3.52 -1.40 2.94
N ILE A 53 -3.18 -1.98 1.82
CA ILE A 53 -2.77 -1.23 0.62
C ILE A 53 -3.61 -1.68 -0.56
N GLU A 54 -4.15 -0.71 -1.26
CA GLU A 54 -4.80 -0.86 -2.55
C GLU A 54 -4.05 -0.01 -3.56
N THR A 55 -3.57 -0.60 -4.63
CA THR A 55 -2.89 0.12 -5.71
C THR A 55 -3.49 -0.26 -7.05
N ARG A 56 -3.55 0.69 -7.98
CA ARG A 56 -4.07 0.49 -9.33
C ARG A 56 -2.99 0.77 -10.36
N ILE A 57 -2.91 -0.08 -11.36
CA ILE A 57 -2.03 0.10 -12.52
C ILE A 57 -2.85 0.03 -13.80
N PRO A 58 -2.48 0.78 -14.85
CA PRO A 58 -3.13 0.69 -16.14
C PRO A 58 -2.83 -0.68 -16.78
N ALA A 59 -3.83 -1.28 -17.39
CA ALA A 59 -3.75 -2.54 -18.11
C ALA A 59 -4.83 -2.62 -19.19
N GLU A 60 -4.56 -3.39 -20.24
CA GLU A 60 -5.56 -3.80 -21.22
C GLU A 60 -6.25 -5.06 -20.70
N VAL A 61 -7.49 -4.93 -20.26
CA VAL A 61 -8.29 -6.03 -19.72
C VAL A 61 -9.13 -6.63 -20.83
N GLN A 62 -8.88 -7.91 -21.17
CA GLN A 62 -9.66 -8.67 -22.13
C GLN A 62 -10.79 -9.43 -21.44
N GLU A 63 -10.56 -9.92 -20.21
CA GLU A 63 -11.56 -10.61 -19.40
C GLU A 63 -11.41 -10.20 -17.93
N GLU A 64 -12.48 -9.65 -17.37
CA GLU A 64 -12.52 -9.29 -15.97
C GLU A 64 -12.43 -10.50 -15.04
N GLY A 65 -12.03 -10.26 -13.80
CA GLY A 65 -11.99 -11.31 -12.78
C GLY A 65 -11.11 -10.94 -11.61
N ILE A 66 -11.02 -11.86 -10.67
CA ILE A 66 -10.32 -11.70 -9.41
C ILE A 66 -9.62 -13.01 -9.03
N ILE A 67 -8.39 -12.91 -8.58
CA ILE A 67 -7.57 -14.04 -8.15
C ILE A 67 -6.68 -13.64 -6.99
N LEU A 68 -6.36 -14.60 -6.14
CA LEU A 68 -5.39 -14.46 -5.05
C LEU A 68 -4.13 -15.26 -5.40
N VAL A 69 -2.96 -14.64 -5.21
CA VAL A 69 -1.67 -15.28 -5.48
C VAL A 69 -0.64 -14.89 -4.43
N ASN A 70 0.32 -15.78 -4.14
CA ASN A 70 1.39 -15.44 -3.19
C ASN A 70 2.18 -14.22 -3.68
N ALA A 71 2.14 -13.15 -2.87
CA ALA A 71 2.66 -11.84 -3.24
C ALA A 71 4.17 -11.83 -3.47
N LYS A 72 4.94 -12.56 -2.65
CA LYS A 72 6.40 -12.64 -2.79
C LYS A 72 6.80 -13.43 -4.03
N MET A 73 6.09 -14.52 -4.30
CA MET A 73 6.35 -15.37 -5.48
C MET A 73 6.12 -14.56 -6.77
N ILE A 74 4.95 -13.93 -6.92
CA ILE A 74 4.63 -13.17 -8.13
C ILE A 74 5.59 -11.99 -8.31
N ALA A 75 5.96 -11.29 -7.24
CA ALA A 75 6.92 -10.19 -7.29
C ALA A 75 8.31 -10.63 -7.75
N GLU A 76 8.81 -11.76 -7.25
CA GLU A 76 10.10 -12.33 -7.69
C GLU A 76 10.10 -12.73 -9.16
N ILE A 77 8.98 -13.28 -9.66
CA ILE A 77 8.82 -13.61 -11.08
C ILE A 77 8.84 -12.33 -11.90
N VAL A 78 7.96 -11.38 -11.60
CA VAL A 78 7.81 -10.13 -12.37
C VAL A 78 9.12 -9.33 -12.41
N ARG A 79 9.85 -9.28 -11.31
CA ARG A 79 11.15 -8.60 -11.23
C ARG A 79 12.16 -9.13 -12.24
N ARG A 80 12.12 -10.44 -12.53
CA ARG A 80 13.09 -11.13 -13.41
C ARG A 80 12.64 -11.23 -14.87
N LEU A 81 11.43 -10.79 -15.21
CA LEU A 81 10.96 -10.78 -16.58
C LEU A 81 11.77 -9.81 -17.45
N PRO A 82 11.84 -10.03 -18.77
CA PRO A 82 12.35 -9.04 -19.73
C PRO A 82 11.47 -7.78 -19.69
N ASP A 83 11.99 -6.68 -20.24
CA ASP A 83 11.27 -5.40 -20.31
C ASP A 83 10.31 -5.35 -21.51
N GLU A 84 9.30 -6.21 -21.43
CA GLU A 84 8.26 -6.41 -22.46
C GLU A 84 6.89 -6.46 -21.75
N ASP A 85 5.82 -6.57 -22.53
CA ASP A 85 4.46 -6.69 -22.00
C ASP A 85 4.26 -8.05 -21.31
N VAL A 86 3.62 -7.99 -20.18
CA VAL A 86 3.23 -9.14 -19.37
C VAL A 86 1.79 -9.50 -19.68
N ASN A 87 1.57 -10.72 -20.12
CA ASN A 87 0.27 -11.30 -20.32
C ASN A 87 -0.05 -12.21 -19.12
N PHE A 88 -1.22 -12.05 -18.57
CA PHE A 88 -1.68 -12.76 -17.40
C PHE A 88 -3.06 -13.37 -17.67
N GLU A 89 -3.15 -14.69 -17.56
CA GLU A 89 -4.38 -15.44 -17.80
C GLU A 89 -4.67 -16.33 -16.58
N VAL A 90 -5.93 -16.48 -16.22
CA VAL A 90 -6.39 -17.38 -15.15
C VAL A 90 -7.40 -18.34 -15.75
N ASP A 91 -7.17 -19.63 -15.56
CA ASP A 91 -8.07 -20.69 -16.00
C ASP A 91 -9.20 -20.96 -14.99
N GLU A 92 -10.14 -21.82 -15.35
CA GLU A 92 -11.28 -22.23 -14.52
C GLU A 92 -10.87 -22.96 -13.21
N ASN A 93 -9.62 -23.44 -13.13
CA ASN A 93 -9.07 -24.12 -11.97
C ASN A 93 -8.21 -23.17 -11.09
N ASN A 94 -8.30 -21.86 -11.31
CA ASN A 94 -7.48 -20.84 -10.67
C ASN A 94 -5.96 -20.94 -10.93
N ASN A 95 -5.53 -21.68 -11.98
CA ASN A 95 -4.12 -21.63 -12.36
C ASN A 95 -3.84 -20.34 -13.14
N ILE A 96 -2.78 -19.67 -12.77
CA ILE A 96 -2.31 -18.46 -13.40
C ILE A 96 -1.25 -18.81 -14.42
N LEU A 97 -1.49 -18.42 -15.66
CA LEU A 97 -0.52 -18.47 -16.74
C LEU A 97 0.02 -17.07 -16.99
N LEU A 98 1.29 -16.87 -16.68
CA LEU A 98 1.99 -15.62 -16.89
C LEU A 98 3.05 -15.79 -17.96
N PHE A 99 3.03 -14.97 -19.01
CA PHE A 99 4.04 -14.99 -20.04
C PHE A 99 4.49 -13.58 -20.46
N CYS A 100 5.79 -13.47 -20.75
CA CYS A 100 6.44 -12.24 -21.16
C CYS A 100 7.60 -12.61 -22.11
N GLY A 101 7.53 -12.19 -23.34
CA GLY A 101 8.44 -12.62 -24.39
C GLY A 101 8.46 -14.16 -24.53
N LYS A 102 9.63 -14.76 -24.28
CA LYS A 102 9.82 -16.22 -24.33
C LYS A 102 9.63 -16.92 -22.98
N SER A 103 9.45 -16.14 -21.90
CA SER A 103 9.29 -16.69 -20.56
C SER A 103 7.85 -17.06 -20.30
N LYS A 104 7.61 -18.24 -19.72
CA LYS A 104 6.28 -18.75 -19.38
C LYS A 104 6.31 -19.38 -17.99
N PHE A 105 5.36 -18.98 -17.15
CA PHE A 105 5.21 -19.47 -15.79
C PHE A 105 3.79 -19.97 -15.57
N ASN A 106 3.66 -21.08 -14.87
CA ASN A 106 2.40 -21.58 -14.37
C ASN A 106 2.41 -21.48 -12.84
N ILE A 107 1.50 -20.70 -12.26
CA ILE A 107 1.51 -20.33 -10.85
C ILE A 107 0.15 -20.73 -10.26
N PRO A 108 0.11 -21.47 -9.13
CA PRO A 108 -1.15 -21.74 -8.48
C PRO A 108 -1.77 -20.47 -7.90
N GLY A 109 -2.98 -20.16 -8.29
CA GLY A 109 -3.83 -19.15 -7.67
C GLY A 109 -4.76 -19.76 -6.63
N ILE A 110 -5.38 -18.92 -5.83
CA ILE A 110 -6.29 -19.29 -4.74
C ILE A 110 -7.58 -18.49 -4.90
N ASN A 111 -8.72 -19.07 -4.50
CA ASN A 111 -9.97 -18.32 -4.43
C ASN A 111 -9.86 -17.16 -3.42
N HIS A 112 -10.39 -16.00 -3.77
CA HIS A 112 -10.29 -14.77 -3.00
C HIS A 112 -11.30 -14.64 -1.85
N GLU A 113 -12.33 -15.49 -1.79
CA GLU A 113 -13.49 -15.35 -0.88
C GLU A 113 -13.12 -15.25 0.60
N GLU A 114 -12.04 -15.92 1.03
CA GLU A 114 -11.58 -15.90 2.41
C GLU A 114 -10.61 -14.76 2.73
N PHE A 115 -10.22 -13.94 1.73
CA PHE A 115 -9.30 -12.84 1.97
C PHE A 115 -10.00 -11.69 2.70
N PRO A 116 -9.44 -11.17 3.81
CA PRO A 116 -10.02 -10.05 4.53
C PRO A 116 -9.86 -8.75 3.73
N MET A 117 -10.87 -8.42 2.93
CA MET A 117 -10.88 -7.21 2.12
C MET A 117 -10.81 -5.96 2.99
N LEU A 118 -10.30 -4.87 2.44
CA LEU A 118 -10.22 -3.59 3.13
C LEU A 118 -11.62 -3.00 3.33
N PRO A 119 -11.88 -2.34 4.47
CA PRO A 119 -13.14 -1.64 4.67
C PRO A 119 -13.27 -0.48 3.69
N GLN A 120 -14.51 -0.15 3.31
CA GLN A 120 -14.76 1.08 2.57
C GLN A 120 -14.51 2.27 3.48
N ILE A 121 -13.70 3.21 3.00
CA ILE A 121 -13.36 4.43 3.74
C ILE A 121 -14.30 5.55 3.30
N ASP A 122 -14.86 6.25 4.28
CA ASP A 122 -15.57 7.50 4.04
C ASP A 122 -14.56 8.61 3.72
N ILE A 123 -14.60 9.09 2.49
CA ILE A 123 -13.68 10.11 1.96
C ILE A 123 -14.16 11.56 2.19
N GLU A 124 -15.26 11.77 2.92
CA GLU A 124 -15.76 13.13 3.19
C GLU A 124 -14.78 13.95 4.05
N LYS A 125 -14.04 13.28 4.95
CA LYS A 125 -13.02 13.93 5.80
C LYS A 125 -11.64 13.65 5.26
N LYS A 126 -11.13 14.53 4.43
CA LYS A 126 -9.78 14.43 3.84
C LYS A 126 -9.04 15.74 3.98
N ILE A 127 -7.73 15.66 4.04
CA ILE A 127 -6.80 16.79 3.93
C ILE A 127 -5.90 16.58 2.73
N ALA A 128 -5.51 17.68 2.07
CA ALA A 128 -4.54 17.63 0.99
C ALA A 128 -3.22 18.24 1.47
N ILE A 129 -2.13 17.51 1.25
CA ILE A 129 -0.78 17.94 1.61
C ILE A 129 0.21 17.45 0.54
N SER A 130 1.29 18.20 0.32
CA SER A 130 2.33 17.74 -0.62
C SER A 130 3.02 16.48 -0.08
N GLN A 131 3.31 15.53 -0.96
CA GLN A 131 4.00 14.28 -0.60
C GLN A 131 5.35 14.55 0.05
N PHE A 132 6.09 15.53 -0.46
CA PHE A 132 7.36 15.96 0.13
C PHE A 132 7.19 16.42 1.58
N THR A 133 6.21 17.28 1.83
CA THR A 133 5.97 17.83 3.16
C THR A 133 5.59 16.76 4.16
N LEU A 134 4.64 15.86 3.80
CA LEU A 134 4.24 14.76 4.68
C LEU A 134 5.41 13.82 4.98
N LYS A 135 6.17 13.44 3.96
CA LYS A 135 7.37 12.59 4.10
C LYS A 135 8.40 13.21 5.04
N GLU A 136 8.68 14.51 4.90
CA GLU A 136 9.62 15.22 5.77
C GLU A 136 9.11 15.36 7.20
N MET A 137 7.82 15.61 7.40
CA MET A 137 7.23 15.67 8.73
C MET A 137 7.37 14.33 9.46
N ILE A 138 7.01 13.22 8.81
CA ILE A 138 7.19 11.87 9.35
C ILE A 138 8.67 11.62 9.67
N ARG A 139 9.59 11.87 8.73
CA ARG A 139 11.03 11.66 8.93
C ARG A 139 11.59 12.41 10.12
N GLN A 140 11.09 13.63 10.38
CA GLN A 140 11.56 14.52 11.45
C GLN A 140 10.97 14.16 12.82
N THR A 141 10.02 13.25 12.91
CA THR A 141 9.35 12.89 14.17
C THR A 141 9.42 11.42 14.51
N ILE A 142 9.39 10.51 13.52
CA ILE A 142 9.25 9.07 13.70
C ILE A 142 10.30 8.43 14.62
N PHE A 143 11.51 8.99 14.72
CA PHE A 143 12.59 8.46 15.55
C PHE A 143 12.35 8.58 17.07
N SER A 144 11.32 9.32 17.49
CA SER A 144 10.94 9.49 18.89
C SER A 144 9.75 8.61 19.32
N ILE A 145 9.25 7.70 18.48
CA ILE A 145 8.28 6.70 18.92
C ILE A 145 8.93 5.69 19.87
N SER A 146 8.12 5.04 20.70
CA SER A 146 8.59 3.97 21.59
C SER A 146 8.67 2.63 20.87
N ASP A 147 9.70 1.86 21.17
CA ASP A 147 9.80 0.45 20.76
C ASP A 147 9.04 -0.49 21.72
N ASN A 148 8.52 0.03 22.85
CA ASN A 148 7.81 -0.75 23.84
C ASN A 148 6.33 -0.89 23.49
N GLU A 149 5.92 -2.08 23.07
CA GLU A 149 4.55 -2.40 22.67
C GLU A 149 3.54 -2.46 23.86
N SER A 150 3.99 -2.35 25.11
CA SER A 150 3.11 -2.32 26.27
C SER A 150 2.17 -1.11 26.28
N ASN A 151 2.59 -0.01 25.61
CA ASN A 151 1.74 1.14 25.37
C ASN A 151 1.71 1.46 23.87
N LYS A 152 0.72 0.90 23.19
CA LYS A 152 0.54 1.03 21.73
C LYS A 152 0.42 2.47 21.23
N ILE A 153 -0.06 3.40 22.08
CA ILE A 153 -0.18 4.82 21.70
C ILE A 153 1.21 5.42 21.45
N LEU A 154 2.20 5.02 22.24
CA LEU A 154 3.57 5.53 22.11
C LEU A 154 4.34 4.92 20.94
N THR A 155 3.88 3.81 20.36
CA THR A 155 4.50 3.20 19.18
C THR A 155 4.05 3.83 17.86
N GLY A 156 3.27 4.91 17.92
CA GLY A 156 2.78 5.67 16.78
C GLY A 156 3.06 7.16 16.92
N GLU A 157 2.70 7.90 15.89
CA GLU A 157 2.73 9.36 15.87
C GLU A 157 1.32 9.93 15.97
N LEU A 158 1.18 10.96 16.78
CA LEU A 158 -0.03 11.76 16.84
C LEU A 158 -0.09 12.69 15.65
N PHE A 159 -1.16 12.59 14.87
CA PHE A 159 -1.56 13.56 13.85
C PHE A 159 -2.69 14.41 14.41
N GLU A 160 -2.50 15.70 14.48
CA GLU A 160 -3.50 16.63 14.99
C GLU A 160 -3.65 17.81 14.03
N ILE A 161 -4.89 18.05 13.60
CA ILE A 161 -5.28 19.17 12.73
C ILE A 161 -6.26 20.01 13.52
N ASN A 162 -6.03 21.32 13.52
CA ASN A 162 -6.92 22.29 14.16
C ASN A 162 -6.93 23.58 13.33
N GLY A 163 -8.03 23.79 12.61
CA GLY A 163 -8.09 24.87 11.62
C GLY A 163 -7.08 24.61 10.48
N ASP A 164 -6.16 25.53 10.31
CA ASP A 164 -5.09 25.44 9.30
C ASP A 164 -3.74 24.93 9.87
N GLU A 165 -3.64 24.67 11.18
CA GLU A 165 -2.45 24.05 11.77
C GLU A 165 -2.51 22.53 11.68
N PHE A 166 -1.51 21.92 11.05
CA PHE A 166 -1.25 20.48 11.09
C PHE A 166 0.01 20.20 11.90
N LYS A 167 -0.13 19.32 12.88
CA LYS A 167 0.93 18.91 13.80
C LYS A 167 1.11 17.41 13.79
N ILE A 168 2.37 16.96 13.69
CA ILE A 168 2.77 15.59 13.99
C ILE A 168 3.63 15.61 15.26
N ALA A 169 3.36 14.67 16.17
CA ALA A 169 4.12 14.52 17.40
C ALA A 169 4.34 13.06 17.77
N SER A 170 5.53 12.75 18.27
CA SER A 170 5.90 11.43 18.80
C SER A 170 6.64 11.57 20.13
N LEU A 171 6.60 10.55 20.98
CA LEU A 171 7.29 10.53 22.27
C LEU A 171 7.55 9.10 22.76
N ASP A 172 8.61 8.93 23.61
CA ASP A 172 9.02 7.64 24.17
C ASP A 172 9.41 7.70 25.65
N LEU A 173 8.87 8.56 26.46
CA LEU A 173 9.16 8.79 27.89
C LEU A 173 10.40 9.68 28.16
N VAL A 174 11.40 9.71 27.29
CA VAL A 174 12.65 10.48 27.47
C VAL A 174 12.85 11.60 26.47
N ARG A 175 12.13 11.54 25.34
CA ARG A 175 12.20 12.53 24.27
C ARG A 175 10.83 12.76 23.61
N VAL A 176 10.65 13.94 23.07
CA VAL A 176 9.47 14.35 22.30
C VAL A 176 9.95 15.02 21.02
N SER A 177 9.37 14.64 19.90
CA SER A 177 9.56 15.33 18.62
C SER A 177 8.24 15.90 18.14
N ILE A 178 8.25 17.14 17.72
CA ILE A 178 7.05 17.84 17.23
C ILE A 178 7.41 18.59 15.95
N ARG A 179 6.59 18.41 14.93
CA ARG A 179 6.64 19.19 13.70
C ARG A 179 5.28 19.79 13.42
N LYS A 180 5.24 21.08 13.07
CA LYS A 180 4.03 21.84 12.71
C LYS A 180 4.19 22.52 11.37
N ILE A 181 3.12 22.59 10.62
CA ILE A 181 3.02 23.38 9.39
C ILE A 181 1.66 24.08 9.32
N GLN A 182 1.55 25.08 8.45
CA GLN A 182 0.29 25.67 8.04
C GLN A 182 -0.20 24.99 6.77
N LEU A 183 -1.45 24.55 6.78
CA LEU A 183 -2.16 24.03 5.62
C LEU A 183 -2.69 25.21 4.76
N LYS A 184 -2.99 24.94 3.50
CA LYS A 184 -3.59 25.94 2.60
C LYS A 184 -5.03 26.26 2.96
N GLU A 185 -5.73 25.30 3.55
CA GLU A 185 -7.15 25.34 3.90
C GLU A 185 -7.35 25.04 5.38
N SER A 186 -8.50 25.44 5.92
CA SER A 186 -8.89 25.18 7.30
C SER A 186 -9.79 23.96 7.36
N TYR A 187 -9.54 23.09 8.33
CA TYR A 187 -10.25 21.82 8.52
C TYR A 187 -10.82 21.71 9.94
N ASP A 188 -11.80 20.84 10.10
CA ASP A 188 -12.31 20.47 11.43
C ASP A 188 -11.21 19.87 12.30
N HIS A 189 -11.38 19.96 13.62
CA HIS A 189 -10.42 19.37 14.55
C HIS A 189 -10.41 17.84 14.41
N ILE A 190 -9.26 17.31 13.99
CA ILE A 190 -9.00 15.88 13.86
C ILE A 190 -7.79 15.51 14.72
N LYS A 191 -7.90 14.42 15.45
CA LYS A 191 -6.83 13.90 16.28
C LYS A 191 -6.79 12.38 16.19
N VAL A 192 -5.68 11.82 15.71
CA VAL A 192 -5.49 10.38 15.52
C VAL A 192 -4.05 9.98 15.78
N VAL A 193 -3.84 8.77 16.27
CA VAL A 193 -2.51 8.16 16.39
C VAL A 193 -2.37 7.11 15.29
N ILE A 194 -1.36 7.28 14.45
CA ILE A 194 -1.05 6.36 13.36
C ILE A 194 0.17 5.52 13.75
N PRO A 195 0.10 4.18 13.64
CA PRO A 195 1.23 3.31 13.99
C PRO A 195 2.50 3.67 13.22
N GLY A 196 3.64 3.70 13.89
CA GLY A 196 4.92 4.05 13.28
C GLY A 196 5.33 3.11 12.16
N LYS A 197 4.98 1.82 12.26
CA LYS A 197 5.18 0.84 11.18
C LYS A 197 4.46 1.29 9.89
N THR A 198 3.21 1.70 10.00
CA THR A 198 2.41 2.20 8.87
C THR A 198 3.04 3.45 8.26
N LEU A 199 3.43 4.42 9.09
CA LEU A 199 4.07 5.66 8.64
C LEU A 199 5.42 5.42 7.96
N ASN A 200 6.21 4.47 8.45
CA ASN A 200 7.45 4.06 7.80
C ASN A 200 7.21 3.49 6.39
N GLU A 201 6.16 2.69 6.20
CA GLU A 201 5.84 2.17 4.87
C GLU A 201 5.26 3.27 3.97
N ILE A 202 4.39 4.15 4.47
CA ILE A 202 3.89 5.31 3.74
C ILE A 202 5.07 6.18 3.26
N SER A 203 6.03 6.49 4.13
CA SER A 203 7.18 7.32 3.75
C SER A 203 8.06 6.74 2.64
N LYS A 204 8.04 5.41 2.45
CA LYS A 204 8.74 4.72 1.36
C LYS A 204 7.94 4.70 0.04
N ILE A 205 6.62 4.81 0.13
CA ILE A 205 5.73 4.88 -1.04
C ILE A 205 5.70 6.28 -1.62
N LEU A 206 5.69 7.30 -0.75
CA LEU A 206 5.69 8.71 -1.18
C LEU A 206 6.93 9.03 -2.01
N THR A 207 6.72 9.49 -3.25
CA THR A 207 7.79 9.86 -4.19
C THR A 207 8.58 11.06 -3.73
N GLY A 208 7.94 11.96 -2.95
CA GLY A 208 8.53 13.18 -2.43
C GLY A 208 8.51 14.34 -3.41
N GLY A 209 7.65 14.32 -4.41
CA GLY A 209 7.41 15.47 -5.27
C GLY A 209 6.79 16.63 -4.50
N MET A 210 7.27 17.86 -4.75
CA MET A 210 6.75 19.06 -4.06
C MET A 210 5.35 19.43 -4.54
N GLU A 211 5.04 19.14 -5.81
CA GLU A 211 3.77 19.45 -6.45
C GLU A 211 2.78 18.27 -6.39
N ASP A 212 3.28 17.08 -6.06
CA ASP A 212 2.44 15.91 -5.91
C ASP A 212 1.70 15.96 -4.57
N GLU A 213 0.38 15.99 -4.60
CA GLU A 213 -0.44 15.97 -3.39
C GLU A 213 -0.81 14.54 -2.99
N VAL A 214 -1.02 14.36 -1.68
CA VAL A 214 -1.62 13.20 -1.05
C VAL A 214 -2.81 13.67 -0.20
N THR A 215 -3.85 12.89 -0.23
CA THR A 215 -5.08 13.15 0.53
C THR A 215 -5.41 12.00 1.46
#